data_9706141b0bc7360fa870ad1ab89f2fdd
#
_entry.id   9706141b0bc7360fa870ad1ab89f2fdd
#
_cell.length_a   1.000
_cell.length_b   1.000
_cell.length_c   1.000
_cell.angle_alpha   90.00
_cell.angle_beta   90.00
_cell.angle_gamma   90.00
#
_symmetry.space_group_name_H-M   'P 1'
#
loop_
_entity.id
_entity.type
_entity.pdbx_description
1 polymer ?
#
loop_
_entity_poly.entity_id
_entity_poly.type
_entity_poly.pdbx_seq_one_letter_code
_entity_poly.pdbx_strand_id
1 'polypeptide(L)'
;MTRGILKLVAAGLFAIAVTAPSFGLERREQRSVYVSAGREARIASYGAPDETCKAGPEPEIEVAERPSYGTLTDKFVRIVAERSGVAQRDHPCIGKFIDAIGVYYRPVAGFRGSDRVRLRVKFAPMPPATDAAILEEEIFISVR
;
A
#
# COMPACT_ATOMS: atom_id res chain seq x y z
N MET A 1 5.79 -48.77 62.39
CA MET A 1 6.75 -48.47 61.31
C MET A 1 5.96 -48.33 60.00
N THR A 2 5.64 -47.12 59.56
CA THR A 2 4.89 -46.90 58.36
C THR A 2 5.65 -45.86 57.53
N ARG A 3 6.26 -46.32 56.45
CA ARG A 3 7.04 -45.50 55.50
C ARG A 3 6.07 -44.76 54.56
N GLY A 4 5.94 -43.45 54.73
CA GLY A 4 5.22 -42.60 53.81
C GLY A 4 6.07 -42.32 52.55
N ILE A 5 5.54 -42.71 51.40
CA ILE A 5 6.16 -42.39 50.08
C ILE A 5 5.67 -41.02 49.66
N LEU A 6 6.58 -40.06 49.68
CA LEU A 6 6.35 -38.70 49.16
C LEU A 6 6.40 -38.75 47.65
N LYS A 7 5.25 -38.61 46.97
CA LYS A 7 5.18 -38.47 45.50
C LYS A 7 5.49 -37.03 45.12
N LEU A 8 6.66 -36.80 44.54
CA LEU A 8 7.01 -35.57 43.88
C LEU A 8 6.20 -35.44 42.57
N VAL A 9 5.27 -34.49 42.53
CA VAL A 9 4.58 -34.09 41.32
C VAL A 9 5.47 -33.02 40.64
N ALA A 10 6.10 -33.41 39.55
CA ALA A 10 6.84 -32.47 38.69
C ALA A 10 5.81 -31.66 37.89
N ALA A 11 5.63 -30.39 38.26
CA ALA A 11 4.85 -29.44 37.47
C ALA A 11 5.71 -28.99 36.24
N GLY A 12 5.38 -29.55 35.08
CA GLY A 12 5.97 -29.11 33.82
C GLY A 12 5.45 -27.73 33.44
N LEU A 13 6.33 -26.73 33.48
CA LEU A 13 6.05 -25.42 32.91
C LEU A 13 6.05 -25.55 31.38
N PHE A 14 4.86 -25.58 30.80
CA PHE A 14 4.70 -25.39 29.35
C PHE A 14 4.90 -23.89 29.04
N ALA A 15 6.07 -23.54 28.52
CA ALA A 15 6.30 -22.23 27.95
C ALA A 15 5.56 -22.11 26.62
N ILE A 16 4.40 -21.42 26.63
CA ILE A 16 3.70 -21.05 25.39
C ILE A 16 4.53 -19.95 24.74
N ALA A 17 5.25 -20.27 23.67
CA ALA A 17 5.91 -19.29 22.83
C ALA A 17 4.81 -18.50 22.11
N VAL A 18 4.51 -17.29 22.59
CA VAL A 18 3.66 -16.34 21.89
C VAL A 18 4.50 -15.77 20.75
N THR A 19 4.34 -16.34 19.55
CA THR A 19 4.86 -15.72 18.34
C THR A 19 4.05 -14.44 18.08
N ALA A 20 4.64 -13.29 18.37
CA ALA A 20 4.07 -12.02 17.98
C ALA A 20 4.00 -11.98 16.43
N PRO A 21 2.83 -11.67 15.83
CA PRO A 21 2.77 -11.47 14.39
C PRO A 21 3.65 -10.28 14.03
N SER A 22 4.56 -10.47 13.07
CA SER A 22 5.32 -9.39 12.46
C SER A 22 4.32 -8.54 11.66
N PHE A 23 3.86 -7.43 12.23
CA PHE A 23 3.04 -6.47 11.51
C PHE A 23 3.98 -5.71 10.56
N GLY A 24 4.05 -6.14 9.30
CA GLY A 24 4.51 -5.26 8.24
C GLY A 24 3.68 -3.97 8.28
N LEU A 25 4.28 -2.84 7.90
CA LEU A 25 3.60 -1.54 7.83
C LEU A 25 2.52 -1.61 6.75
N GLU A 26 1.32 -2.07 7.14
CA GLU A 26 0.13 -2.05 6.29
C GLU A 26 -0.65 -0.75 6.56
N ARG A 27 -0.87 0.02 5.50
CA ARG A 27 -1.60 1.28 5.55
C ARG A 27 -2.80 1.20 4.61
N ARG A 28 -3.97 1.66 5.08
CA ARG A 28 -5.18 1.76 4.27
C ARG A 28 -5.55 3.21 4.09
N GLU A 29 -5.84 3.58 2.85
CA GLU A 29 -6.24 4.95 2.48
C GLU A 29 -7.44 4.93 1.55
N GLN A 30 -8.19 6.04 1.57
CA GLN A 30 -9.29 6.29 0.65
C GLN A 30 -9.12 7.68 0.03
N ARG A 31 -9.41 7.79 -1.25
CA ARG A 31 -9.48 9.08 -1.94
C ARG A 31 -10.64 9.15 -2.91
N SER A 32 -11.03 10.38 -3.23
CA SER A 32 -12.00 10.64 -4.29
C SER A 32 -11.35 11.48 -5.38
N VAL A 33 -11.61 11.13 -6.63
CA VAL A 33 -11.08 11.84 -7.80
C VAL A 33 -12.19 12.14 -8.80
N TYR A 34 -12.04 13.24 -9.53
CA TYR A 34 -12.94 13.62 -10.63
C TYR A 34 -12.23 13.38 -11.96
N VAL A 35 -12.93 12.75 -12.88
CA VAL A 35 -12.44 12.47 -14.23
C VAL A 35 -13.43 12.98 -15.26
N SER A 36 -12.94 13.67 -16.28
CA SER A 36 -13.80 14.12 -17.39
C SER A 36 -14.20 12.93 -18.26
N ALA A 37 -15.49 12.87 -18.61
CA ALA A 37 -16.03 11.83 -19.50
C ALA A 37 -15.24 11.77 -20.81
N GLY A 38 -14.92 10.55 -21.25
CA GLY A 38 -14.17 10.30 -22.47
C GLY A 38 -12.67 10.64 -22.43
N ARG A 39 -12.13 11.09 -21.30
CA ARG A 39 -10.71 11.43 -21.15
C ARG A 39 -10.03 10.52 -20.15
N GLU A 40 -8.80 10.14 -20.48
CA GLU A 40 -7.90 9.49 -19.53
C GLU A 40 -7.38 10.51 -18.52
N ALA A 41 -7.37 10.12 -17.25
CA ALA A 41 -6.82 10.96 -16.17
C ALA A 41 -6.00 10.10 -15.19
N ARG A 42 -4.96 10.69 -14.63
CA ARG A 42 -4.20 10.07 -13.55
C ARG A 42 -5.02 10.14 -12.26
N ILE A 43 -5.26 8.98 -11.66
CA ILE A 43 -6.04 8.83 -10.42
C ILE A 43 -5.19 8.59 -9.20
N ALA A 44 -3.98 8.07 -9.38
CA ALA A 44 -3.00 7.87 -8.31
C ALA A 44 -1.57 7.90 -8.88
N SER A 45 -0.59 8.01 -7.99
CA SER A 45 0.82 7.84 -8.33
C SER A 45 1.60 7.36 -7.11
N TYR A 46 2.54 6.43 -7.34
CA TYR A 46 3.31 5.78 -6.30
C TYR A 46 4.78 5.82 -6.64
N GLY A 47 5.60 6.26 -5.68
CA GLY A 47 7.04 6.35 -5.82
C GLY A 47 7.75 5.81 -4.58
N ALA A 48 8.96 5.30 -4.78
CA ALA A 48 9.83 4.85 -3.72
C ALA A 48 11.19 5.57 -3.83
N PRO A 49 11.22 6.90 -3.58
CA PRO A 49 12.47 7.64 -3.61
C PRO A 49 13.36 7.24 -2.44
N ASP A 50 14.68 7.31 -2.63
CA ASP A 50 15.64 7.29 -1.54
C ASP A 50 15.60 8.60 -0.73
N GLU A 51 16.39 8.70 0.34
CA GLU A 51 16.44 9.90 1.18
C GLU A 51 16.96 11.16 0.43
N THR A 52 17.63 10.96 -0.70
CA THR A 52 18.12 12.04 -1.59
C THR A 52 17.12 12.40 -2.69
N CYS A 53 15.93 11.78 -2.68
CA CYS A 53 14.85 11.95 -3.65
C CYS A 53 15.15 11.42 -5.05
N LYS A 54 16.15 10.55 -5.17
CA LYS A 54 16.38 9.77 -6.39
C LYS A 54 15.48 8.54 -6.43
N ALA A 55 15.26 8.02 -7.62
CA ALA A 55 14.48 6.79 -7.79
C ALA A 55 15.10 5.63 -7.00
N GLY A 56 14.29 5.02 -6.16
CA GLY A 56 14.55 3.76 -5.48
C GLY A 56 13.92 2.59 -6.24
N PRO A 57 13.72 1.44 -5.57
CA PRO A 57 13.05 0.29 -6.17
C PRO A 57 11.63 0.64 -6.62
N GLU A 58 11.25 0.17 -7.80
CA GLU A 58 9.91 0.39 -8.34
C GLU A 58 8.84 -0.28 -7.45
N PRO A 59 7.75 0.43 -7.07
CA PRO A 59 6.65 -0.16 -6.34
C PRO A 59 5.91 -1.19 -7.20
N GLU A 60 5.54 -2.32 -6.59
CA GLU A 60 4.69 -3.33 -7.20
C GLU A 60 3.22 -2.94 -6.99
N ILE A 61 2.48 -2.71 -8.08
CA ILE A 61 1.07 -2.28 -8.05
C ILE A 61 0.18 -3.43 -8.50
N GLU A 62 -0.66 -3.91 -7.60
CA GLU A 62 -1.67 -4.92 -7.84
C GLU A 62 -3.06 -4.27 -7.88
N VAL A 63 -3.86 -4.60 -8.89
CA VAL A 63 -5.27 -4.19 -8.97
C VAL A 63 -6.12 -5.23 -8.24
N ALA A 64 -6.42 -4.96 -6.95
CA ALA A 64 -7.22 -5.84 -6.10
C ALA A 64 -8.71 -5.81 -6.48
N GLU A 65 -9.23 -4.67 -6.96
CA GLU A 65 -10.58 -4.53 -7.52
C GLU A 65 -10.52 -3.65 -8.77
N ARG A 66 -10.95 -4.20 -9.91
CA ARG A 66 -10.97 -3.48 -11.18
C ARG A 66 -12.15 -2.53 -11.26
N PRO A 67 -12.02 -1.39 -11.97
CA PRO A 67 -13.16 -0.52 -12.23
C PRO A 67 -14.19 -1.22 -13.14
N SER A 68 -15.46 -0.92 -12.93
CA SER A 68 -16.57 -1.50 -13.71
C SER A 68 -16.81 -0.79 -15.03
N TYR A 69 -16.48 0.50 -15.12
CA TYR A 69 -16.82 1.36 -16.25
C TYR A 69 -15.61 2.05 -16.88
N GLY A 70 -14.43 1.46 -16.74
CA GLY A 70 -13.20 2.00 -17.32
C GLY A 70 -12.07 1.00 -17.35
N THR A 71 -10.94 1.45 -17.86
CA THR A 71 -9.69 0.70 -17.92
C THR A 71 -8.58 1.41 -17.17
N LEU A 72 -7.65 0.64 -16.63
CA LEU A 72 -6.46 1.16 -15.97
C LEU A 72 -5.23 0.93 -16.84
N THR A 73 -4.33 1.91 -16.83
CA THR A 73 -2.97 1.82 -17.37
C THR A 73 -2.00 2.46 -16.40
N ASP A 74 -0.75 2.03 -16.42
CA ASP A 74 0.33 2.61 -15.65
C ASP A 74 1.36 3.26 -16.58
N LYS A 75 2.00 4.33 -16.09
CA LYS A 75 3.03 5.07 -16.84
C LYS A 75 4.07 5.64 -15.89
N PHE A 76 5.34 5.65 -16.31
CA PHE A 76 6.36 6.43 -15.62
C PHE A 76 6.05 7.92 -15.68
N VAL A 77 6.10 8.58 -14.52
CA VAL A 77 5.80 10.00 -14.38
C VAL A 77 6.77 10.66 -13.42
N ARG A 78 6.99 11.94 -13.60
CA ARG A 78 7.70 12.79 -12.62
C ARG A 78 6.68 13.70 -11.95
N ILE A 79 6.59 13.62 -10.63
CA ILE A 79 5.57 14.29 -9.83
C ILE A 79 6.16 14.92 -8.59
N VAL A 80 5.38 15.79 -7.95
CA VAL A 80 5.66 16.20 -6.56
C VAL A 80 5.17 15.07 -5.64
N ALA A 81 6.04 14.61 -4.75
CA ALA A 81 5.72 13.53 -3.82
C ALA A 81 4.62 13.96 -2.83
N GLU A 82 3.61 13.11 -2.69
CA GLU A 82 2.53 13.24 -1.73
C GLU A 82 2.60 12.15 -0.67
N ARG A 83 2.00 12.38 0.49
CA ARG A 83 2.02 11.44 1.62
C ARG A 83 1.39 10.09 1.32
N SER A 84 0.39 10.05 0.46
CA SER A 84 -0.27 8.81 0.03
C SER A 84 0.56 8.01 -0.98
N GLY A 85 1.37 8.69 -1.78
CA GLY A 85 2.12 8.09 -2.88
C GLY A 85 3.51 7.57 -2.51
N VAL A 86 3.92 7.58 -1.24
CA VAL A 86 5.22 7.10 -0.76
C VAL A 86 5.05 6.15 0.42
N ALA A 87 6.04 5.27 0.63
CA ALA A 87 5.98 4.25 1.67
C ALA A 87 5.88 4.85 3.09
N GLN A 88 6.58 5.93 3.36
CA GLN A 88 6.63 6.61 4.66
C GLN A 88 5.93 7.96 4.60
N ARG A 89 5.03 8.24 5.54
CA ARG A 89 4.25 9.49 5.58
C ARG A 89 5.07 10.75 5.87
N ASP A 90 6.21 10.61 6.49
CA ASP A 90 7.15 11.67 6.88
C ASP A 90 8.44 11.65 6.05
N HIS A 91 8.39 11.01 4.88
CA HIS A 91 9.55 10.89 3.98
C HIS A 91 10.11 12.27 3.61
N PRO A 92 11.45 12.48 3.63
CA PRO A 92 12.08 13.78 3.38
C PRO A 92 11.82 14.35 1.98
N CYS A 93 11.32 13.53 1.07
CA CYS A 93 10.97 13.94 -0.29
C CYS A 93 9.55 14.45 -0.47
N ILE A 94 8.69 14.40 0.57
CA ILE A 94 7.36 15.00 0.50
C ILE A 94 7.47 16.46 0.08
N GLY A 95 6.73 16.87 -0.96
CA GLY A 95 6.79 18.20 -1.56
C GLY A 95 7.91 18.42 -2.57
N LYS A 96 8.76 17.41 -2.83
CA LYS A 96 9.83 17.47 -3.85
C LYS A 96 9.45 16.64 -5.08
N PHE A 97 10.10 16.92 -6.21
CA PHE A 97 9.94 16.09 -7.40
C PHE A 97 10.59 14.73 -7.23
N ILE A 98 9.84 13.69 -7.59
CA ILE A 98 10.29 12.30 -7.61
C ILE A 98 9.83 11.61 -8.90
N ASP A 99 10.51 10.53 -9.26
CA ASP A 99 10.03 9.60 -10.28
C ASP A 99 9.06 8.60 -9.63
N ALA A 100 7.97 8.29 -10.32
CA ALA A 100 6.86 7.47 -9.80
C ALA A 100 6.17 6.70 -10.93
N ILE A 101 5.32 5.75 -10.53
CA ILE A 101 4.36 5.10 -11.42
C ILE A 101 3.02 5.81 -11.24
N GLY A 102 2.51 6.43 -12.32
CA GLY A 102 1.17 7.01 -12.37
C GLY A 102 0.16 5.97 -12.82
N VAL A 103 -0.92 5.80 -12.07
CA VAL A 103 -2.08 4.97 -12.45
C VAL A 103 -3.12 5.86 -13.11
N TYR A 104 -3.48 5.51 -14.33
CA TYR A 104 -4.43 6.25 -15.16
C TYR A 104 -5.71 5.46 -15.36
N TYR A 105 -6.82 6.16 -15.28
CA TYR A 105 -8.16 5.62 -15.54
C TYR A 105 -8.72 6.27 -16.80
N ARG A 106 -9.24 5.44 -17.70
CA ARG A 106 -9.98 5.85 -18.90
C ARG A 106 -11.40 5.31 -18.80
N PRO A 107 -12.43 6.17 -18.64
CA PRO A 107 -13.81 5.72 -18.65
C PRO A 107 -14.19 5.17 -20.04
N VAL A 108 -15.11 4.19 -20.06
CA VAL A 108 -15.73 3.75 -21.31
C VAL A 108 -16.48 4.92 -21.96
N ALA A 109 -16.57 4.89 -23.29
CA ALA A 109 -17.22 5.96 -24.05
C ALA A 109 -18.66 6.18 -23.57
N GLY A 110 -19.02 7.45 -23.33
CA GLY A 110 -20.36 7.86 -22.90
C GLY A 110 -20.67 7.62 -21.42
N PHE A 111 -19.80 6.98 -20.65
CA PHE A 111 -20.03 6.78 -19.22
C PHE A 111 -19.93 8.10 -18.45
N ARG A 112 -20.93 8.33 -17.57
CA ARG A 112 -20.95 9.35 -16.52
C ARG A 112 -21.53 8.72 -15.26
N GLY A 113 -20.94 9.02 -14.12
CA GLY A 113 -21.36 8.43 -12.84
C GLY A 113 -20.19 8.07 -11.96
N SER A 114 -20.41 7.14 -11.05
CA SER A 114 -19.42 6.71 -10.08
C SER A 114 -18.82 5.35 -10.46
N ASP A 115 -17.52 5.24 -10.32
CA ASP A 115 -16.77 3.99 -10.45
C ASP A 115 -15.83 3.87 -9.26
N ARG A 116 -15.22 2.71 -9.07
CA ARG A 116 -14.33 2.45 -7.95
C ARG A 116 -13.22 1.50 -8.38
N VAL A 117 -12.04 1.72 -7.80
CA VAL A 117 -10.89 0.82 -7.94
C VAL A 117 -10.24 0.62 -6.59
N ARG A 118 -9.71 -0.57 -6.35
CA ARG A 118 -8.88 -0.84 -5.19
C ARG A 118 -7.52 -1.33 -5.64
N LEU A 119 -6.48 -0.67 -5.13
CA LEU A 119 -5.09 -0.96 -5.44
C LEU A 119 -4.40 -1.46 -4.17
N ARG A 120 -3.50 -2.41 -4.35
CA ARG A 120 -2.55 -2.83 -3.34
C ARG A 120 -1.15 -2.54 -3.86
N VAL A 121 -0.44 -1.66 -3.15
CA VAL A 121 0.89 -1.21 -3.54
C VAL A 121 1.90 -1.70 -2.53
N LYS A 122 2.89 -2.47 -3.00
CA LYS A 122 3.98 -2.99 -2.19
C LYS A 122 5.24 -2.22 -2.51
N PHE A 123 5.81 -1.61 -1.49
CA PHE A 123 7.10 -0.95 -1.56
C PHE A 123 8.17 -1.88 -1.02
N ALA A 124 9.26 -2.03 -1.76
CA ALA A 124 10.40 -2.81 -1.29
C ALA A 124 10.96 -2.25 0.04
N PRO A 125 11.53 -3.09 0.91
CA PRO A 125 12.20 -2.59 2.11
C PRO A 125 13.31 -1.61 1.74
N MET A 126 13.37 -0.50 2.48
CA MET A 126 14.47 0.46 2.39
C MET A 126 15.17 0.54 3.74
N PRO A 127 16.51 0.42 3.79
CA PRO A 127 17.25 0.51 5.04
C PRO A 127 16.87 1.76 5.85
N PRO A 128 16.71 1.68 7.18
CA PRO A 128 16.96 0.50 8.02
C PRO A 128 15.81 -0.53 8.10
N ALA A 129 14.67 -0.29 7.41
CA ALA A 129 13.54 -1.22 7.41
C ALA A 129 13.89 -2.54 6.71
N THR A 130 13.48 -3.67 7.29
CA THR A 130 13.67 -5.03 6.76
C THR A 130 12.43 -5.55 6.06
N ASP A 131 11.27 -4.98 6.35
CA ASP A 131 9.98 -5.41 5.83
C ASP A 131 9.45 -4.48 4.75
N ALA A 132 8.74 -5.04 3.78
CA ALA A 132 8.03 -4.27 2.77
C ALA A 132 6.89 -3.47 3.41
N ALA A 133 6.69 -2.23 2.95
CA ALA A 133 5.50 -1.46 3.28
C ALA A 133 4.39 -1.77 2.28
N ILE A 134 3.16 -1.95 2.78
CA ILE A 134 1.98 -2.21 1.95
C ILE A 134 0.99 -1.07 2.14
N LEU A 135 0.55 -0.49 1.02
CA LEU A 135 -0.53 0.48 0.95
C LEU A 135 -1.72 -0.16 0.25
N GLU A 136 -2.86 -0.27 0.93
CA GLU A 136 -4.15 -0.55 0.31
C GLU A 136 -4.90 0.77 0.11
N GLU A 137 -5.20 1.10 -1.14
CA GLU A 137 -5.90 2.33 -1.48
C GLU A 137 -7.18 2.06 -2.24
N GLU A 138 -8.29 2.60 -1.73
CA GLU A 138 -9.59 2.59 -2.39
C GLU A 138 -9.84 3.96 -3.01
N ILE A 139 -10.06 3.99 -4.33
CA ILE A 139 -10.23 5.23 -5.09
C ILE A 139 -11.65 5.28 -5.64
N PHE A 140 -12.42 6.26 -5.19
CA PHE A 140 -13.75 6.56 -5.69
C PHE A 140 -13.62 7.54 -6.85
N ILE A 141 -14.11 7.16 -8.02
CA ILE A 141 -13.98 7.91 -9.28
C ILE A 141 -15.33 8.49 -9.66
N SER A 142 -15.41 9.80 -9.81
CA SER A 142 -16.61 10.50 -10.30
C SER A 142 -16.36 10.99 -11.72
N VAL A 143 -17.05 10.39 -12.69
CA VAL A 143 -16.93 10.76 -14.12
C VAL A 143 -18.02 11.78 -14.47
N ARG A 144 -17.62 12.96 -14.96
CA ARG A 144 -18.50 14.10 -15.27
C ARG A 144 -18.34 14.59 -16.70
#